data_1d87430c13dcb1daec53033eee5ccea1
#
_entry.id   1d87430c13dcb1daec53033eee5ccea1
#
_cell.length_a   1.000
_cell.length_b   1.000
_cell.length_c   1.000
_cell.angle_alpha   90.00
_cell.angle_beta   90.00
_cell.angle_gamma   90.00
#
_symmetry.space_group_name_H-M   'P 1'
#
loop_
_entity.id
_entity.type
_entity.pdbx_description
1 polymer ?
#
loop_
_entity_poly.entity_id
_entity_poly.type
_entity_poly.pdbx_seq_one_letter_code
_entity_poly.pdbx_strand_id
1 'polypeptide(L)'
;MIIIAMSGEMPTYLGQYVTGSISYTAALITRLKKERYISLRCKDGYRGYVLLEKGRNYLLSEYEKELSFFISGSGQTGHVKSEPEKRMRLYRMSEGWVFFWKAGIEILRNHKPDMDKGFVRDRGKAFYYGSLEFKGMSEAIRGSRSCGVLLSGDTVLVVYNTMDRNMKWAKKMECSMRTWTERMLLKGGYNSKADALIVGQNIKVLLKLLESDGGIKKDLFRPDDIYDQYYYIPMCREGILQIVLLTEKRKREKLKQSLFSRFSIKREKEYATYNVCDENGNPIYLVYDLEMRQLCRIKQELLWRPSVSIVCMDYQAETIREYLGEKVIIYELNAENVMKYLINDLGE
;
A
#
# COMPACT_ATOMS: atom_id res chain seq x y z
N MET A 1 -14.89 11.97 -9.91
CA MET A 1 -16.01 12.07 -8.95
C MET A 1 -16.14 10.81 -8.08
N ILE A 2 -16.04 9.58 -8.60
CA ILE A 2 -16.14 8.31 -7.84
C ILE A 2 -15.19 8.29 -6.61
N ILE A 3 -13.91 8.62 -6.79
CA ILE A 3 -12.93 8.67 -5.68
C ILE A 3 -13.36 9.63 -4.57
N ILE A 4 -13.92 10.79 -4.95
CA ILE A 4 -14.45 11.76 -3.95
C ILE A 4 -15.65 11.17 -3.22
N ALA A 5 -16.52 10.45 -3.92
CA ALA A 5 -17.66 9.75 -3.32
C ALA A 5 -17.23 8.72 -2.28
N MET A 6 -16.23 7.89 -2.64
CA MET A 6 -15.73 6.81 -1.78
C MET A 6 -14.94 7.32 -0.57
N SER A 7 -14.21 8.45 -0.71
CA SER A 7 -13.37 9.00 0.36
C SER A 7 -14.00 10.15 1.14
N GLY A 8 -14.97 10.86 0.55
CA GLY A 8 -15.60 12.07 1.09
C GLY A 8 -14.87 13.37 0.74
N GLU A 9 -13.56 13.35 0.62
CA GLU A 9 -12.76 14.49 0.16
C GLU A 9 -11.48 13.97 -0.51
N MET A 10 -11.13 14.53 -1.70
CA MET A 10 -9.94 14.19 -2.44
C MET A 10 -8.98 15.39 -2.49
N PRO A 11 -7.71 15.26 -2.07
CA PRO A 11 -6.75 16.36 -2.13
C PRO A 11 -6.50 16.81 -3.56
N THR A 12 -6.24 18.12 -3.76
CA THR A 12 -6.14 18.70 -5.10
C THR A 12 -5.01 18.10 -5.94
N TYR A 13 -3.88 17.75 -5.30
CA TYR A 13 -2.71 17.17 -5.99
C TYR A 13 -3.01 15.78 -6.58
N LEU A 14 -4.00 15.07 -6.03
CA LEU A 14 -4.27 13.69 -6.45
C LEU A 14 -4.97 13.61 -7.84
N GLY A 15 -5.60 14.71 -8.27
CA GLY A 15 -6.33 14.74 -9.53
C GLY A 15 -5.49 14.35 -10.75
N GLN A 16 -4.25 14.83 -10.83
CA GLN A 16 -3.33 14.49 -11.93
C GLN A 16 -2.99 12.99 -12.00
N TYR A 17 -2.92 12.32 -10.86
CA TYR A 17 -2.68 10.88 -10.81
C TYR A 17 -3.90 10.09 -11.29
N VAL A 18 -5.12 10.60 -11.08
CA VAL A 18 -6.34 9.96 -11.57
C VAL A 18 -6.41 10.01 -13.10
N THR A 19 -6.15 11.16 -13.72
CA THR A 19 -6.32 11.35 -15.16
C THR A 19 -5.05 11.05 -15.97
N GLY A 20 -3.88 11.08 -15.34
CA GLY A 20 -2.58 10.95 -16.00
C GLY A 20 -2.10 12.20 -16.76
N SER A 21 -2.89 13.31 -16.74
CA SER A 21 -2.54 14.57 -17.43
C SER A 21 -2.91 15.77 -16.57
N ILE A 22 -1.98 16.69 -16.38
CA ILE A 22 -2.19 17.91 -15.61
C ILE A 22 -3.18 18.84 -16.29
N SER A 23 -3.02 19.08 -17.61
CA SER A 23 -3.87 19.99 -18.38
C SER A 23 -5.30 19.47 -18.48
N TYR A 24 -5.47 18.17 -18.78
CA TYR A 24 -6.78 17.55 -18.81
C TYR A 24 -7.46 17.58 -17.44
N THR A 25 -6.72 17.31 -16.35
CA THR A 25 -7.22 17.44 -14.97
C THR A 25 -7.74 18.84 -14.70
N ALA A 26 -6.98 19.87 -15.04
CA ALA A 26 -7.37 21.26 -14.80
C ALA A 26 -8.66 21.63 -15.56
N ALA A 27 -8.75 21.25 -16.82
CA ALA A 27 -9.96 21.46 -17.64
C ALA A 27 -11.18 20.73 -17.06
N LEU A 28 -11.03 19.44 -16.72
CA LEU A 28 -12.09 18.63 -16.14
C LEU A 28 -12.58 19.18 -14.79
N ILE A 29 -11.68 19.53 -13.90
CA ILE A 29 -12.01 20.11 -12.57
C ILE A 29 -12.72 21.46 -12.74
N THR A 30 -12.27 22.30 -13.68
CA THR A 30 -12.91 23.58 -13.98
C THR A 30 -14.34 23.38 -14.45
N ARG A 31 -14.58 22.42 -15.36
CA ARG A 31 -15.91 22.06 -15.83
C ARG A 31 -16.79 21.53 -14.70
N LEU A 32 -16.31 20.56 -13.91
CA LEU A 32 -17.08 19.98 -12.80
C LEU A 32 -17.47 21.02 -11.73
N LYS A 33 -16.60 22.00 -11.48
CA LYS A 33 -16.91 23.14 -10.57
C LYS A 33 -17.96 24.08 -11.18
N LYS A 34 -17.81 24.47 -12.45
CA LYS A 34 -18.75 25.32 -13.17
C LYS A 34 -20.15 24.70 -13.21
N GLU A 35 -20.24 23.40 -13.43
CA GLU A 35 -21.50 22.66 -13.46
C GLU A 35 -22.04 22.29 -12.07
N ARG A 36 -21.35 22.69 -11.00
CA ARG A 36 -21.72 22.44 -9.57
C ARG A 36 -21.81 20.96 -9.19
N TYR A 37 -20.97 20.11 -9.78
CA TYR A 37 -20.82 18.73 -9.33
C TYR A 37 -19.89 18.61 -8.12
N ILE A 38 -18.82 19.43 -8.08
CA ILE A 38 -17.83 19.47 -7.00
C ILE A 38 -17.55 20.90 -6.58
N SER A 39 -17.03 21.06 -5.36
CA SER A 39 -16.45 22.32 -4.90
C SER A 39 -15.03 22.14 -4.38
N LEU A 40 -14.25 23.21 -4.46
CA LEU A 40 -12.94 23.29 -3.80
C LEU A 40 -13.15 23.76 -2.36
N ARG A 41 -12.58 23.03 -1.43
CA ARG A 41 -12.55 23.37 -0.03
C ARG A 41 -11.14 23.68 0.41
N CYS A 42 -10.95 24.93 0.91
CA CYS A 42 -9.69 25.39 1.50
C CYS A 42 -9.96 25.73 2.97
N LYS A 43 -9.27 25.04 3.89
CA LYS A 43 -9.32 25.32 5.32
C LYS A 43 -8.10 24.71 6.00
N ASP A 44 -7.52 25.42 6.97
CA ASP A 44 -6.38 24.97 7.79
C ASP A 44 -5.20 24.45 6.96
N GLY A 45 -4.89 25.11 5.83
CA GLY A 45 -3.82 24.70 4.91
C GLY A 45 -4.16 23.52 3.99
N TYR A 46 -5.27 22.83 4.19
CA TYR A 46 -5.70 21.71 3.36
C TYR A 46 -6.59 22.17 2.21
N ARG A 47 -6.31 21.65 1.01
CA ARG A 47 -7.07 21.92 -0.21
C ARG A 47 -7.56 20.61 -0.82
N GLY A 48 -8.89 20.42 -0.89
CA GLY A 48 -9.50 19.20 -1.40
C GLY A 48 -10.81 19.46 -2.12
N TYR A 49 -11.19 18.53 -2.99
CA TYR A 49 -12.46 18.53 -3.69
C TYR A 49 -13.48 17.70 -2.93
N VAL A 50 -14.70 18.24 -2.79
CA VAL A 50 -15.84 17.56 -2.20
C VAL A 50 -17.01 17.55 -3.20
N LEU A 51 -17.89 16.54 -3.09
CA LEU A 51 -19.10 16.49 -3.89
C LEU A 51 -20.12 17.51 -3.40
N LEU A 52 -20.76 18.21 -4.33
CA LEU A 52 -21.98 18.95 -4.09
C LEU A 52 -23.20 18.04 -4.31
N GLU A 53 -24.39 18.51 -3.89
CA GLU A 53 -25.64 17.76 -3.99
C GLU A 53 -25.92 17.26 -5.41
N LYS A 54 -25.78 18.13 -6.42
CA LYS A 54 -25.92 17.74 -7.84
C LYS A 54 -24.98 16.60 -8.22
N GLY A 55 -23.72 16.64 -7.75
CA GLY A 55 -22.74 15.58 -8.00
C GLY A 55 -23.10 14.25 -7.32
N ARG A 56 -23.67 14.30 -6.11
CA ARG A 56 -24.15 13.11 -5.41
C ARG A 56 -25.33 12.48 -6.13
N ASN A 57 -26.33 13.29 -6.48
CA ASN A 57 -27.53 12.81 -7.18
C ASN A 57 -27.16 12.18 -8.53
N TYR A 58 -26.28 12.82 -9.30
CA TYR A 58 -25.78 12.26 -10.54
C TYR A 58 -25.08 10.92 -10.35
N LEU A 59 -24.20 10.81 -9.34
CA LEU A 59 -23.50 9.56 -9.07
C LEU A 59 -24.43 8.46 -8.57
N LEU A 60 -25.47 8.80 -7.81
CA LEU A 60 -26.47 7.82 -7.35
C LEU A 60 -27.38 7.37 -8.49
N SER A 61 -27.70 8.25 -9.48
CA SER A 61 -28.47 7.83 -10.65
C SER A 61 -27.72 6.88 -11.59
N GLU A 62 -26.40 7.07 -11.74
CA GLU A 62 -25.56 6.31 -12.68
C GLU A 62 -24.85 5.12 -12.03
N TYR A 63 -24.52 5.22 -10.74
CA TYR A 63 -23.63 4.28 -10.02
C TYR A 63 -24.21 3.95 -8.63
N GLU A 64 -25.49 3.72 -8.52
CA GLU A 64 -26.16 3.47 -7.23
C GLU A 64 -25.57 2.24 -6.51
N LYS A 65 -25.41 1.15 -7.24
CA LYS A 65 -24.88 -0.13 -6.68
C LYS A 65 -23.48 0.03 -6.11
N GLU A 66 -22.64 0.81 -6.77
CA GLU A 66 -21.24 1.04 -6.39
C GLU A 66 -21.11 2.02 -5.23
N LEU A 67 -21.96 3.06 -5.18
CA LEU A 67 -21.71 4.24 -4.37
C LEU A 67 -22.74 4.53 -3.27
N SER A 68 -23.91 3.88 -3.27
CA SER A 68 -24.94 4.10 -2.24
C SER A 68 -24.40 3.86 -0.83
N PHE A 69 -23.58 2.83 -0.62
CA PHE A 69 -22.93 2.57 0.66
C PHE A 69 -22.15 3.78 1.18
N PHE A 70 -21.40 4.46 0.31
CA PHE A 70 -20.56 5.59 0.68
C PHE A 70 -21.35 6.88 0.82
N ILE A 71 -22.20 7.22 -0.11
CA ILE A 71 -22.86 8.53 -0.20
C ILE A 71 -24.10 8.61 0.69
N SER A 72 -24.97 7.63 0.62
CA SER A 72 -26.28 7.58 1.32
C SER A 72 -26.38 6.52 2.41
N GLY A 73 -25.42 5.56 2.42
CA GLY A 73 -25.39 4.46 3.37
C GLY A 73 -24.49 4.70 4.58
N SER A 74 -24.06 3.62 5.21
CA SER A 74 -23.24 3.63 6.44
C SER A 74 -21.81 4.19 6.28
N GLY A 75 -21.31 4.32 5.05
CA GLY A 75 -20.00 4.93 4.76
C GLY A 75 -19.93 6.42 5.12
N GLN A 76 -21.06 7.11 5.09
CA GLN A 76 -21.22 8.51 5.52
C GLN A 76 -20.21 9.50 4.94
N THR A 77 -19.74 9.28 3.71
CA THR A 77 -18.83 10.21 3.03
C THR A 77 -19.54 11.48 2.54
N GLY A 78 -20.88 11.45 2.52
CA GLY A 78 -21.71 12.60 2.18
C GLY A 78 -21.58 13.79 3.15
N HIS A 79 -21.10 13.57 4.37
CA HIS A 79 -20.94 14.62 5.37
C HIS A 79 -19.54 15.20 5.38
N VAL A 80 -19.45 16.51 5.18
CA VAL A 80 -18.18 17.26 5.16
C VAL A 80 -17.53 17.25 6.54
N LYS A 81 -16.29 16.79 6.64
CA LYS A 81 -15.52 16.79 7.91
C LYS A 81 -14.75 18.11 8.04
N SER A 82 -14.80 18.75 9.20
CA SER A 82 -14.20 20.08 9.43
C SER A 82 -12.82 20.03 10.09
N GLU A 83 -12.58 19.04 10.93
CA GLU A 83 -11.35 18.90 11.69
C GLU A 83 -10.17 18.46 10.81
N PRO A 84 -9.00 19.10 10.96
CA PRO A 84 -7.80 18.77 10.16
C PRO A 84 -7.46 17.28 10.17
N GLU A 85 -7.47 16.63 11.33
CA GLU A 85 -7.15 15.20 11.46
C GLU A 85 -8.16 14.30 10.72
N LYS A 86 -9.43 14.65 10.75
CA LYS A 86 -10.47 13.92 10.01
C LYS A 86 -10.28 14.11 8.50
N ARG A 87 -9.93 15.32 8.05
CA ARG A 87 -9.62 15.59 6.64
C ARG A 87 -8.39 14.81 6.16
N MET A 88 -7.31 14.79 6.96
CA MET A 88 -6.12 13.99 6.66
C MET A 88 -6.43 12.50 6.53
N ARG A 89 -7.38 11.98 7.32
CA ARG A 89 -7.85 10.60 7.15
C ARG A 89 -8.53 10.38 5.79
N LEU A 90 -9.36 11.33 5.34
CA LEU A 90 -10.01 11.25 4.02
C LEU A 90 -8.96 11.29 2.89
N TYR A 91 -7.90 12.10 3.05
CA TYR A 91 -6.78 12.19 2.10
C TYR A 91 -6.04 10.84 1.98
N ARG A 92 -5.69 10.22 3.12
CA ARG A 92 -5.06 8.89 3.12
C ARG A 92 -5.93 7.84 2.43
N MET A 93 -7.23 7.92 2.62
CA MET A 93 -8.18 7.01 1.96
C MET A 93 -8.22 7.25 0.46
N SER A 94 -8.33 8.50 0.00
CA SER A 94 -8.37 8.81 -1.42
C SER A 94 -7.06 8.46 -2.13
N GLU A 95 -5.91 8.66 -1.49
CA GLU A 95 -4.60 8.20 -2.00
C GLU A 95 -4.59 6.67 -2.19
N GLY A 96 -5.02 5.93 -1.17
CA GLY A 96 -5.12 4.46 -1.25
C GLY A 96 -6.02 4.00 -2.40
N TRP A 97 -7.23 4.57 -2.52
CA TRP A 97 -8.15 4.25 -3.61
C TRP A 97 -7.53 4.48 -5.01
N VAL A 98 -6.89 5.64 -5.21
CA VAL A 98 -6.25 5.96 -6.50
C VAL A 98 -5.08 5.05 -6.78
N PHE A 99 -4.22 4.80 -5.79
CA PHE A 99 -3.02 3.99 -5.95
C PHE A 99 -3.35 2.54 -6.32
N PHE A 100 -4.26 1.90 -5.57
CA PHE A 100 -4.64 0.51 -5.84
C PHE A 100 -5.44 0.37 -7.14
N TRP A 101 -6.32 1.32 -7.45
CA TRP A 101 -7.00 1.34 -8.74
C TRP A 101 -6.02 1.43 -9.92
N LYS A 102 -4.99 2.29 -9.82
CA LYS A 102 -3.92 2.39 -10.82
C LYS A 102 -3.08 1.12 -10.96
N ALA A 103 -2.97 0.36 -9.91
CA ALA A 103 -2.32 -0.95 -9.91
C ALA A 103 -3.22 -2.08 -10.50
N GLY A 104 -4.41 -1.75 -11.00
CA GLY A 104 -5.34 -2.73 -11.56
C GLY A 104 -6.11 -3.55 -10.51
N ILE A 105 -6.07 -3.12 -9.24
CA ILE A 105 -6.76 -3.79 -8.16
C ILE A 105 -8.21 -3.32 -8.10
N GLU A 106 -9.15 -4.27 -7.90
CA GLU A 106 -10.56 -3.94 -7.78
C GLU A 106 -10.86 -3.19 -6.48
N ILE A 107 -11.45 -2.01 -6.63
CA ILE A 107 -11.76 -1.12 -5.51
C ILE A 107 -13.25 -0.93 -5.29
N LEU A 108 -14.11 -1.17 -6.29
CA LEU A 108 -15.55 -0.95 -6.19
C LEU A 108 -16.22 -2.04 -5.35
N ARG A 109 -17.04 -1.62 -4.39
CA ARG A 109 -17.61 -2.51 -3.39
C ARG A 109 -18.42 -3.67 -3.99
N ASN A 110 -19.27 -3.39 -4.96
CA ASN A 110 -20.15 -4.37 -5.61
C ASN A 110 -19.40 -5.36 -6.52
N HIS A 111 -18.14 -5.09 -6.86
CA HIS A 111 -17.29 -5.99 -7.63
C HIS A 111 -16.42 -6.90 -6.75
N LYS A 112 -16.48 -6.71 -5.45
CA LYS A 112 -15.73 -7.48 -4.45
C LYS A 112 -16.64 -8.48 -3.73
N PRO A 113 -16.11 -9.61 -3.26
CA PRO A 113 -16.86 -10.51 -2.39
C PRO A 113 -17.40 -9.79 -1.15
N ASP A 114 -18.61 -10.16 -0.72
CA ASP A 114 -19.22 -9.59 0.49
C ASP A 114 -18.47 -10.06 1.75
N MET A 115 -18.10 -9.10 2.58
CA MET A 115 -17.38 -9.36 3.83
C MET A 115 -18.25 -10.04 4.90
N ASP A 116 -19.56 -10.07 4.77
CA ASP A 116 -20.44 -10.77 5.73
C ASP A 116 -20.14 -12.28 5.80
N LYS A 117 -19.58 -12.84 4.74
CA LYS A 117 -19.11 -14.24 4.68
C LYS A 117 -17.64 -14.41 5.04
N GLY A 118 -16.98 -13.36 5.52
CA GLY A 118 -15.54 -13.30 5.72
C GLY A 118 -14.78 -12.84 4.48
N PHE A 119 -13.46 -12.77 4.59
CA PHE A 119 -12.62 -12.41 3.45
C PHE A 119 -12.46 -13.61 2.50
N VAL A 120 -13.01 -13.48 1.31
CA VAL A 120 -12.89 -14.45 0.23
C VAL A 120 -11.79 -13.98 -0.73
N ARG A 121 -10.87 -14.88 -1.05
CA ARG A 121 -9.77 -14.63 -1.99
C ARG A 121 -10.08 -15.23 -3.36
N ASP A 122 -9.71 -14.51 -4.40
CA ASP A 122 -9.74 -14.99 -5.77
C ASP A 122 -8.29 -15.16 -6.26
N ARG A 123 -7.99 -16.31 -6.90
CA ARG A 123 -6.64 -16.58 -7.42
C ARG A 123 -6.26 -15.69 -8.60
N GLY A 124 -7.24 -15.13 -9.32
CA GLY A 124 -7.04 -14.31 -10.50
C GLY A 124 -7.22 -12.81 -10.27
N LYS A 125 -7.70 -12.39 -9.08
CA LYS A 125 -8.04 -10.99 -8.80
C LYS A 125 -7.50 -10.53 -7.45
N ALA A 126 -7.12 -9.26 -7.40
CA ALA A 126 -6.80 -8.58 -6.17
C ALA A 126 -7.93 -7.59 -5.80
N PHE A 127 -8.25 -7.51 -4.50
CA PHE A 127 -9.31 -6.67 -3.95
C PHE A 127 -8.77 -5.77 -2.86
N TYR A 128 -9.08 -4.48 -2.94
CA TYR A 128 -8.77 -3.54 -1.87
C TYR A 128 -10.05 -3.09 -1.17
N TYR A 129 -10.17 -3.44 0.11
CA TYR A 129 -11.25 -2.98 1.01
C TYR A 129 -10.78 -1.78 1.79
N GLY A 130 -11.39 -0.62 1.58
CA GLY A 130 -11.06 0.59 2.33
C GLY A 130 -11.62 0.57 3.75
N SER A 131 -11.01 1.35 4.64
CA SER A 131 -11.34 1.33 6.07
C SER A 131 -12.81 1.63 6.40
N LEU A 132 -13.53 2.36 5.56
CA LEU A 132 -14.96 2.61 5.75
C LEU A 132 -15.81 1.36 5.59
N GLU A 133 -15.36 0.41 4.76
CA GLU A 133 -16.12 -0.80 4.45
C GLU A 133 -16.13 -1.78 5.63
N PHE A 134 -15.12 -1.76 6.50
CA PHE A 134 -14.97 -2.77 7.56
C PHE A 134 -14.85 -2.22 9.00
N LYS A 135 -14.39 -0.98 9.21
CA LYS A 135 -14.22 -0.46 10.59
C LYS A 135 -15.51 -0.35 11.39
N GLY A 136 -16.65 -0.28 10.73
CA GLY A 136 -17.97 -0.34 11.36
C GLY A 136 -18.36 -1.72 11.90
N MET A 137 -17.69 -2.80 11.44
CA MET A 137 -18.02 -4.18 11.79
C MET A 137 -17.52 -4.59 13.18
N SER A 138 -16.56 -3.87 13.77
CA SER A 138 -16.02 -4.19 15.11
C SER A 138 -15.48 -2.96 15.82
N GLU A 139 -15.88 -2.79 17.09
CA GLU A 139 -15.34 -1.74 17.97
C GLU A 139 -13.81 -1.90 18.17
N ALA A 140 -13.32 -3.13 18.23
CA ALA A 140 -11.93 -3.45 18.51
C ALA A 140 -10.94 -2.87 17.49
N ILE A 141 -11.37 -2.60 16.25
CA ILE A 141 -10.50 -2.10 15.16
C ILE A 141 -10.74 -0.62 14.83
N ARG A 142 -11.73 0.03 15.44
CA ARG A 142 -12.04 1.46 15.14
C ARG A 142 -10.86 2.39 15.36
N GLY A 143 -10.03 2.11 16.36
CA GLY A 143 -8.84 2.90 16.71
C GLY A 143 -7.60 2.63 15.87
N SER A 144 -7.56 1.54 15.08
CA SER A 144 -6.44 1.22 14.22
C SER A 144 -6.15 2.32 13.19
N ARG A 145 -4.88 2.47 12.82
CA ARG A 145 -4.42 3.39 11.78
C ARG A 145 -4.55 2.83 10.37
N SER A 146 -4.97 1.57 10.24
CA SER A 146 -5.17 0.95 8.92
C SER A 146 -6.12 1.80 8.05
N CYS A 147 -5.76 1.96 6.78
CA CYS A 147 -6.60 2.62 5.78
C CYS A 147 -7.32 1.60 4.87
N GLY A 148 -6.94 0.34 4.90
CA GLY A 148 -7.57 -0.73 4.12
C GLY A 148 -7.00 -2.11 4.41
N VAL A 149 -7.54 -3.10 3.68
CA VAL A 149 -7.03 -4.46 3.60
C VAL A 149 -6.93 -4.83 2.12
N LEU A 150 -5.78 -5.33 1.70
CA LEU A 150 -5.54 -5.83 0.35
C LEU A 150 -5.50 -7.36 0.37
N LEU A 151 -6.35 -7.96 -0.44
CA LEU A 151 -6.43 -9.41 -0.61
C LEU A 151 -6.04 -9.78 -2.04
N SER A 152 -5.15 -10.76 -2.18
CA SER A 152 -4.80 -11.31 -3.49
C SER A 152 -4.30 -12.73 -3.32
N GLY A 153 -4.89 -13.69 -4.03
CA GLY A 153 -4.43 -15.07 -4.05
C GLY A 153 -4.02 -15.59 -2.66
N ASP A 154 -2.71 -15.69 -2.40
CA ASP A 154 -2.16 -16.14 -1.12
C ASP A 154 -1.70 -14.98 -0.21
N THR A 155 -1.81 -13.72 -0.65
CA THR A 155 -1.30 -12.55 0.07
C THR A 155 -2.43 -11.76 0.72
N VAL A 156 -2.27 -11.44 1.99
CA VAL A 156 -3.19 -10.61 2.77
C VAL A 156 -2.40 -9.52 3.47
N LEU A 157 -2.69 -8.27 3.15
CA LEU A 157 -1.96 -7.12 3.65
C LEU A 157 -2.90 -6.13 4.34
N VAL A 158 -2.64 -5.83 5.60
CA VAL A 158 -3.27 -4.70 6.27
C VAL A 158 -2.52 -3.44 5.85
N VAL A 159 -3.24 -2.50 5.25
CA VAL A 159 -2.65 -1.33 4.59
C VAL A 159 -2.67 -0.12 5.52
N TYR A 160 -1.52 0.55 5.60
CA TYR A 160 -1.30 1.78 6.37
C TYR A 160 -0.74 2.85 5.43
N ASN A 161 -1.32 4.05 5.44
CA ASN A 161 -0.80 5.17 4.66
C ASN A 161 -0.16 6.21 5.60
N THR A 162 1.14 6.39 5.48
CA THR A 162 1.92 7.34 6.29
C THR A 162 1.96 8.73 5.69
N MET A 163 1.65 8.88 4.40
CA MET A 163 1.88 10.08 3.60
C MET A 163 3.40 10.44 3.56
N ASP A 164 3.80 11.60 4.11
CA ASP A 164 5.16 12.16 4.06
C ASP A 164 5.96 12.03 5.36
N ARG A 165 5.37 11.40 6.40
CA ARG A 165 5.93 11.36 7.76
C ARG A 165 5.66 10.04 8.45
N ASN A 166 6.35 9.81 9.58
CA ASN A 166 6.04 8.69 10.45
C ASN A 166 4.64 8.84 11.05
N MET A 167 3.98 7.71 11.31
CA MET A 167 2.62 7.67 11.83
C MET A 167 2.59 7.27 13.31
N LYS A 168 1.55 7.67 14.02
CA LYS A 168 1.25 7.14 15.36
C LYS A 168 0.93 5.64 15.25
N TRP A 169 1.47 4.87 16.18
CA TRP A 169 1.35 3.42 16.20
C TRP A 169 0.91 2.93 17.59
N ALA A 170 -0.34 2.58 17.72
CA ALA A 170 -0.90 2.05 18.96
C ALA A 170 -0.88 0.51 18.93
N LYS A 171 0.18 -0.10 19.45
CA LYS A 171 0.45 -1.56 19.38
C LYS A 171 -0.81 -2.41 19.67
N LYS A 172 -1.56 -2.10 20.73
CA LYS A 172 -2.80 -2.81 21.09
C LYS A 172 -3.84 -2.74 19.96
N MET A 173 -4.04 -1.57 19.35
CA MET A 173 -5.03 -1.40 18.29
C MET A 173 -4.64 -2.11 17.00
N GLU A 174 -3.36 -2.09 16.66
CA GLU A 174 -2.86 -2.75 15.46
C GLU A 174 -2.82 -4.27 15.61
N CYS A 175 -2.52 -4.77 16.81
CA CYS A 175 -2.67 -6.19 17.14
C CYS A 175 -4.14 -6.65 17.00
N SER A 176 -5.09 -5.84 17.48
CA SER A 176 -6.53 -6.11 17.27
C SER A 176 -6.92 -6.11 15.79
N MET A 177 -6.33 -5.22 14.98
CA MET A 177 -6.57 -5.16 13.54
C MET A 177 -6.06 -6.42 12.83
N ARG A 178 -4.84 -6.88 13.13
CA ARG A 178 -4.30 -8.13 12.62
C ARG A 178 -5.22 -9.30 12.99
N THR A 179 -5.52 -9.47 14.28
CA THR A 179 -6.37 -10.56 14.78
C THR A 179 -7.75 -10.55 14.11
N TRP A 180 -8.36 -9.38 13.94
CA TRP A 180 -9.64 -9.26 13.26
C TRP A 180 -9.54 -9.68 11.79
N THR A 181 -8.50 -9.23 11.08
CA THR A 181 -8.26 -9.62 9.68
C THR A 181 -8.10 -11.13 9.54
N GLU A 182 -7.31 -11.77 10.39
CA GLU A 182 -7.10 -13.22 10.39
C GLU A 182 -8.39 -13.99 10.71
N ARG A 183 -9.23 -13.48 11.62
CA ARG A 183 -10.59 -14.04 11.87
C ARG A 183 -11.49 -13.94 10.64
N MET A 184 -11.44 -12.82 9.93
CA MET A 184 -12.22 -12.65 8.69
C MET A 184 -11.74 -13.60 7.59
N LEU A 185 -10.44 -13.88 7.51
CA LEU A 185 -9.87 -14.88 6.62
C LEU A 185 -10.34 -16.28 6.99
N LEU A 186 -10.27 -16.64 8.27
CA LEU A 186 -10.73 -17.94 8.76
C LEU A 186 -12.22 -18.15 8.48
N LYS A 187 -13.04 -17.11 8.67
CA LYS A 187 -14.47 -17.14 8.32
C LYS A 187 -14.70 -17.36 6.83
N GLY A 188 -13.82 -16.81 5.98
CA GLY A 188 -13.82 -17.06 4.52
C GLY A 188 -13.20 -18.38 4.09
N GLY A 189 -12.79 -19.23 5.03
CA GLY A 189 -12.21 -20.55 4.75
C GLY A 189 -10.69 -20.57 4.56
N TYR A 190 -9.98 -19.52 4.96
CA TYR A 190 -8.53 -19.40 4.78
C TYR A 190 -7.80 -19.32 6.13
N ASN A 191 -6.92 -20.27 6.39
CA ASN A 191 -6.01 -20.23 7.53
C ASN A 191 -4.70 -19.58 7.09
N SER A 192 -4.65 -18.25 7.09
CA SER A 192 -3.50 -17.44 6.67
C SER A 192 -3.25 -16.32 7.65
N LYS A 193 -1.98 -15.94 7.80
CA LYS A 193 -1.59 -14.75 8.52
C LYS A 193 -1.73 -13.52 7.64
N ALA A 194 -1.93 -12.38 8.27
CA ALA A 194 -1.91 -11.08 7.63
C ALA A 194 -0.55 -10.42 7.88
N ASP A 195 0.02 -9.80 6.84
CA ASP A 195 1.20 -8.95 6.91
C ASP A 195 0.82 -7.47 6.80
N ALA A 196 1.77 -6.57 7.01
CA ALA A 196 1.56 -5.14 6.91
C ALA A 196 2.10 -4.58 5.60
N LEU A 197 1.34 -3.69 4.98
CA LEU A 197 1.76 -2.86 3.86
C LEU A 197 1.75 -1.40 4.28
N ILE A 198 2.93 -0.79 4.33
CA ILE A 198 3.09 0.62 4.62
C ILE A 198 3.26 1.38 3.31
N VAL A 199 2.36 2.32 3.04
CA VAL A 199 2.40 3.15 1.84
C VAL A 199 2.81 4.56 2.22
N GLY A 200 3.74 5.16 1.49
CA GLY A 200 4.18 6.55 1.70
C GLY A 200 4.31 7.32 0.40
N GLN A 201 4.41 8.65 0.46
CA GLN A 201 4.45 9.50 -0.75
C GLN A 201 5.66 9.24 -1.64
N ASN A 202 6.82 8.92 -1.06
CA ASN A 202 8.05 8.67 -1.80
C ASN A 202 8.97 7.72 -1.04
N ILE A 203 10.01 7.23 -1.69
CA ILE A 203 10.95 6.26 -1.13
C ILE A 203 11.70 6.77 0.13
N LYS A 204 11.96 8.07 0.25
CA LYS A 204 12.69 8.65 1.39
C LYS A 204 11.90 8.59 2.72
N VAL A 205 10.59 8.40 2.65
CA VAL A 205 9.78 8.17 3.87
C VAL A 205 10.16 6.86 4.54
N LEU A 206 10.66 5.87 3.80
CA LEU A 206 11.17 4.62 4.35
C LEU A 206 12.26 4.85 5.41
N LEU A 207 13.20 5.76 5.17
CA LEU A 207 14.26 6.10 6.16
C LEU A 207 13.67 6.58 7.48
N LYS A 208 12.69 7.49 7.42
CA LYS A 208 12.01 8.01 8.63
C LYS A 208 11.32 6.90 9.44
N LEU A 209 10.90 5.84 8.78
CA LEU A 209 10.24 4.70 9.43
C LEU A 209 11.27 3.72 10.02
N LEU A 210 12.36 3.44 9.29
CA LEU A 210 13.42 2.52 9.73
C LEU A 210 14.27 3.11 10.86
N GLU A 211 14.49 4.42 10.85
CA GLU A 211 15.29 5.16 11.86
C GLU A 211 14.45 5.65 13.05
N SER A 212 13.17 5.33 13.06
CA SER A 212 12.30 5.73 14.16
C SER A 212 12.68 5.03 15.46
N ASP A 213 12.97 5.81 16.49
CA ASP A 213 13.26 5.30 17.84
C ASP A 213 12.08 4.58 18.47
N GLY A 214 10.86 4.76 17.91
CA GLY A 214 9.63 4.12 18.38
C GLY A 214 9.42 4.30 19.88
N GLY A 215 9.91 5.40 20.45
CA GLY A 215 9.98 5.61 21.90
C GLY A 215 8.61 5.55 22.55
N ILE A 216 8.54 4.96 23.75
CA ILE A 216 7.33 4.75 24.56
C ILE A 216 6.49 6.04 24.71
N LYS A 217 7.14 7.22 24.73
CA LYS A 217 6.47 8.52 24.81
C LYS A 217 5.94 9.06 23.50
N LYS A 218 6.33 8.49 22.33
CA LYS A 218 5.97 9.05 21.01
C LYS A 218 4.94 8.22 20.27
N ASP A 219 4.71 6.95 20.64
CA ASP A 219 3.82 6.01 19.94
C ASP A 219 3.99 6.09 18.41
N LEU A 220 5.23 6.15 17.94
CA LEU A 220 5.54 6.21 16.53
C LEU A 220 5.77 4.82 15.96
N PHE A 221 5.42 4.64 14.69
CA PHE A 221 5.64 3.38 14.00
C PHE A 221 7.13 3.02 13.94
N ARG A 222 7.38 1.76 14.18
CA ARG A 222 8.60 1.03 13.83
C ARG A 222 8.20 -0.41 13.49
N PRO A 223 8.98 -1.13 12.67
CA PRO A 223 8.76 -2.57 12.47
C PRO A 223 8.87 -3.29 13.82
N ASP A 224 7.79 -3.89 14.27
CA ASP A 224 7.66 -4.61 15.53
C ASP A 224 7.32 -6.09 15.32
N ASP A 225 6.79 -6.74 16.34
CA ASP A 225 6.40 -8.16 16.35
C ASP A 225 4.90 -8.39 16.05
N ILE A 226 4.14 -7.33 15.72
CA ILE A 226 2.70 -7.47 15.42
C ILE A 226 2.52 -8.24 14.11
N TYR A 227 3.27 -7.90 13.07
CA TYR A 227 3.22 -8.59 11.78
C TYR A 227 4.52 -9.34 11.53
N ASP A 228 4.42 -10.46 10.82
CA ASP A 228 5.61 -11.24 10.46
C ASP A 228 6.45 -10.50 9.42
N GLN A 229 5.81 -9.75 8.50
CA GLN A 229 6.46 -8.93 7.48
C GLN A 229 5.83 -7.54 7.40
N TYR A 230 6.67 -6.54 7.08
CA TYR A 230 6.28 -5.15 6.85
C TYR A 230 6.85 -4.69 5.52
N TYR A 231 6.02 -4.63 4.50
CA TYR A 231 6.43 -4.12 3.19
C TYR A 231 6.27 -2.61 3.13
N TYR A 232 7.24 -1.91 2.52
CA TYR A 232 7.11 -0.49 2.23
C TYR A 232 6.95 -0.26 0.74
N ILE A 233 5.99 0.59 0.34
CA ILE A 233 5.78 0.96 -1.06
C ILE A 233 5.62 2.48 -1.19
N PRO A 234 6.42 3.14 -2.04
CA PRO A 234 6.18 4.54 -2.40
C PRO A 234 4.97 4.65 -3.35
N MET A 235 4.13 5.66 -3.16
CA MET A 235 2.99 5.95 -4.05
C MET A 235 3.47 6.67 -5.32
N CYS A 236 4.23 5.96 -6.14
CA CYS A 236 4.74 6.42 -7.42
C CYS A 236 4.49 5.34 -8.49
N ARG A 237 4.93 5.61 -9.72
CA ARG A 237 4.78 4.66 -10.84
C ARG A 237 5.51 3.34 -10.58
N GLU A 238 6.71 3.42 -10.04
CA GLU A 238 7.56 2.26 -9.70
C GLU A 238 6.96 1.43 -8.57
N GLY A 239 6.28 2.08 -7.61
CA GLY A 239 5.55 1.40 -6.54
C GLY A 239 4.40 0.52 -7.04
N ILE A 240 3.82 0.82 -8.22
CA ILE A 240 2.83 -0.05 -8.86
C ILE A 240 3.46 -1.39 -9.22
N LEU A 241 4.70 -1.41 -9.72
CA LEU A 241 5.43 -2.67 -9.97
C LEU A 241 5.58 -3.51 -8.70
N GLN A 242 5.92 -2.88 -7.57
CA GLN A 242 6.02 -3.60 -6.30
C GLN A 242 4.68 -4.21 -5.87
N ILE A 243 3.57 -3.47 -6.03
CA ILE A 243 2.23 -4.02 -5.75
C ILE A 243 1.96 -5.24 -6.62
N VAL A 244 2.24 -5.18 -7.92
CA VAL A 244 2.05 -6.30 -8.84
C VAL A 244 2.88 -7.51 -8.38
N LEU A 245 4.14 -7.32 -7.98
CA LEU A 245 4.99 -8.40 -7.47
C LEU A 245 4.48 -8.97 -6.14
N LEU A 246 3.88 -8.15 -5.27
CA LEU A 246 3.29 -8.63 -4.01
C LEU A 246 1.97 -9.37 -4.23
N THR A 247 1.17 -8.97 -5.21
CA THR A 247 -0.17 -9.50 -5.44
C THR A 247 -0.21 -10.65 -6.44
N GLU A 248 0.76 -10.76 -7.36
CA GLU A 248 0.82 -11.78 -8.39
C GLU A 248 1.98 -12.77 -8.15
N LYS A 249 1.70 -13.83 -7.43
CA LYS A 249 2.68 -14.87 -7.07
C LYS A 249 3.47 -15.39 -8.28
N ARG A 250 2.80 -15.64 -9.41
CA ARG A 250 3.45 -16.15 -10.64
C ARG A 250 4.54 -15.20 -11.13
N LYS A 251 4.26 -13.88 -11.19
CA LYS A 251 5.23 -12.86 -11.61
C LYS A 251 6.39 -12.74 -10.63
N ARG A 252 6.10 -12.79 -9.33
CA ARG A 252 7.13 -12.78 -8.28
C ARG A 252 8.07 -13.97 -8.38
N GLU A 253 7.55 -15.19 -8.53
CA GLU A 253 8.35 -16.41 -8.68
C GLU A 253 9.16 -16.39 -9.98
N LYS A 254 8.60 -15.89 -11.09
CA LYS A 254 9.33 -15.71 -12.36
C LYS A 254 10.52 -14.78 -12.20
N LEU A 255 10.33 -13.61 -11.60
CA LEU A 255 11.42 -12.67 -11.32
C LEU A 255 12.48 -13.33 -10.44
N LYS A 256 12.08 -14.00 -9.38
CA LYS A 256 12.99 -14.71 -8.46
C LYS A 256 13.80 -15.79 -9.18
N GLN A 257 13.18 -16.61 -10.02
CA GLN A 257 13.87 -17.62 -10.82
C GLN A 257 14.87 -17.00 -11.80
N SER A 258 14.50 -15.91 -12.49
CA SER A 258 15.39 -15.17 -13.37
C SER A 258 16.60 -14.58 -12.64
N LEU A 259 16.40 -14.08 -11.42
CA LEU A 259 17.52 -13.61 -10.59
C LEU A 259 18.42 -14.77 -10.14
N PHE A 260 17.83 -15.88 -9.74
CA PHE A 260 18.60 -17.06 -9.33
C PHE A 260 19.45 -17.65 -10.46
N SER A 261 19.00 -17.59 -11.70
CA SER A 261 19.80 -18.06 -12.84
C SER A 261 21.01 -17.17 -13.18
N ARG A 262 21.01 -15.92 -12.72
CA ARG A 262 22.13 -14.97 -12.92
C ARG A 262 23.21 -15.06 -11.85
N PHE A 263 22.86 -15.56 -10.70
CA PHE A 263 23.79 -15.78 -9.60
C PHE A 263 24.06 -17.27 -9.50
N SER A 264 25.32 -17.71 -9.54
CA SER A 264 25.69 -19.10 -9.29
C SER A 264 25.37 -19.44 -7.83
N ILE A 265 24.22 -20.10 -7.63
CA ILE A 265 23.62 -20.20 -6.32
C ILE A 265 23.94 -21.53 -5.67
N LYS A 266 24.56 -21.48 -4.50
CA LYS A 266 24.45 -22.55 -3.51
C LYS A 266 23.25 -22.25 -2.62
N ARG A 267 22.18 -23.07 -2.72
CA ARG A 267 21.10 -23.06 -1.73
C ARG A 267 21.69 -23.44 -0.40
N GLU A 268 21.72 -22.53 0.55
CA GLU A 268 22.03 -22.86 1.93
C GLU A 268 20.80 -23.18 2.75
N LYS A 269 21.09 -23.76 3.93
CA LYS A 269 20.18 -24.40 4.88
C LYS A 269 18.94 -23.56 5.21
N GLU A 270 17.88 -24.25 5.58
CA GLU A 270 16.54 -23.79 5.98
C GLU A 270 16.50 -22.63 7.01
N TYR A 271 17.65 -22.31 7.64
CA TYR A 271 17.81 -21.30 8.70
C TYR A 271 18.59 -20.06 8.26
N ALA A 272 18.93 -19.92 6.98
CA ALA A 272 19.70 -18.75 6.53
C ALA A 272 18.83 -17.49 6.51
N THR A 273 19.35 -16.37 6.98
CA THR A 273 18.69 -15.06 6.97
C THR A 273 18.70 -14.40 5.61
N TYR A 274 19.50 -14.91 4.68
CA TYR A 274 19.68 -14.43 3.30
C TYR A 274 18.96 -15.34 2.31
N ASN A 275 18.67 -14.77 1.14
CA ASN A 275 17.93 -15.48 0.09
C ASN A 275 18.81 -16.47 -0.68
N VAL A 276 20.06 -16.09 -0.96
CA VAL A 276 21.04 -16.85 -1.76
C VAL A 276 22.47 -16.44 -1.40
N CYS A 277 23.47 -17.24 -1.85
CA CYS A 277 24.89 -16.89 -1.78
C CYS A 277 25.48 -16.77 -3.17
N ASP A 278 26.56 -16.00 -3.28
CA ASP A 278 27.46 -16.04 -4.44
C ASP A 278 28.35 -17.31 -4.44
N GLU A 279 29.20 -17.44 -5.47
CA GLU A 279 30.13 -18.57 -5.61
C GLU A 279 31.11 -18.70 -4.43
N ASN A 280 31.42 -17.59 -3.76
CA ASN A 280 32.33 -17.51 -2.63
C ASN A 280 31.62 -17.72 -1.27
N GLY A 281 30.29 -17.96 -1.29
CA GLY A 281 29.48 -18.12 -0.08
C GLY A 281 29.08 -16.82 0.59
N ASN A 282 29.26 -15.65 -0.06
CA ASN A 282 28.79 -14.39 0.49
C ASN A 282 27.28 -14.26 0.33
N PRO A 283 26.57 -13.75 1.36
CA PRO A 283 25.12 -13.65 1.31
C PRO A 283 24.64 -12.59 0.31
N ILE A 284 23.61 -12.94 -0.45
CA ILE A 284 22.89 -12.03 -1.34
C ILE A 284 21.44 -11.91 -0.83
N TYR A 285 20.98 -10.69 -0.59
CA TYR A 285 19.64 -10.39 -0.14
C TYR A 285 18.79 -9.83 -1.28
N LEU A 286 17.64 -10.44 -1.54
CA LEU A 286 16.67 -9.90 -2.48
C LEU A 286 15.74 -8.96 -1.69
N VAL A 287 15.88 -7.65 -1.86
CA VAL A 287 15.13 -6.62 -1.11
C VAL A 287 14.28 -5.73 -2.01
N TYR A 288 14.04 -6.14 -3.25
CA TYR A 288 13.23 -5.39 -4.22
C TYR A 288 11.78 -5.17 -3.78
N ASP A 289 11.29 -5.93 -2.81
CA ASP A 289 9.96 -5.77 -2.18
C ASP A 289 9.96 -4.81 -0.99
N LEU A 290 11.15 -4.33 -0.56
CA LEU A 290 11.35 -3.44 0.60
C LEU A 290 10.71 -4.00 1.89
N GLU A 291 10.94 -5.28 2.19
CA GLU A 291 10.57 -5.83 3.49
C GLU A 291 11.43 -5.20 4.60
N MET A 292 10.79 -4.41 5.46
CA MET A 292 11.48 -3.53 6.41
C MET A 292 12.22 -4.29 7.52
N ARG A 293 11.70 -5.41 7.99
CA ARG A 293 12.38 -6.24 9.01
C ARG A 293 13.63 -6.89 8.44
N GLN A 294 13.61 -7.25 7.15
CA GLN A 294 14.81 -7.75 6.46
C GLN A 294 15.88 -6.66 6.40
N LEU A 295 15.52 -5.42 6.03
CA LEU A 295 16.46 -4.30 6.04
C LEU A 295 17.03 -4.03 7.43
N CYS A 296 16.21 -4.07 8.49
CA CYS A 296 16.69 -3.95 9.87
C CYS A 296 17.67 -5.08 10.24
N ARG A 297 17.40 -6.32 9.84
CA ARG A 297 18.29 -7.47 10.07
C ARG A 297 19.62 -7.31 9.34
N ILE A 298 19.59 -6.91 8.06
CA ILE A 298 20.81 -6.65 7.28
C ILE A 298 21.67 -5.57 7.95
N LYS A 299 21.05 -4.49 8.44
CA LYS A 299 21.78 -3.44 9.18
C LYS A 299 22.47 -3.97 10.42
N GLN A 300 21.84 -4.87 11.16
CA GLN A 300 22.45 -5.54 12.31
C GLN A 300 23.59 -6.48 11.90
N GLU A 301 23.43 -7.26 10.83
CA GLU A 301 24.48 -8.14 10.33
C GLU A 301 25.74 -7.39 9.89
N LEU A 302 25.60 -6.20 9.33
CA LEU A 302 26.72 -5.33 8.93
C LEU A 302 27.59 -4.84 10.11
N LEU A 303 27.15 -5.01 11.37
CA LEU A 303 27.98 -4.73 12.53
C LEU A 303 29.16 -5.72 12.65
N TRP A 304 28.99 -6.96 12.18
CA TRP A 304 29.97 -8.03 12.31
C TRP A 304 30.39 -8.66 10.97
N ARG A 305 29.67 -8.39 9.86
CA ARG A 305 30.09 -8.77 8.53
C ARG A 305 30.87 -7.64 7.84
N PRO A 306 31.89 -7.97 7.04
CA PRO A 306 32.66 -6.96 6.29
C PRO A 306 31.80 -6.30 5.19
N SER A 307 30.96 -7.08 4.50
CA SER A 307 30.06 -6.60 3.47
C SER A 307 28.91 -7.58 3.24
N VAL A 308 27.86 -7.12 2.57
CA VAL A 308 26.75 -7.93 2.06
C VAL A 308 26.37 -7.47 0.67
N SER A 309 25.83 -8.38 -0.13
CA SER A 309 25.28 -8.08 -1.46
C SER A 309 23.78 -7.96 -1.41
N ILE A 310 23.22 -6.96 -2.10
CA ILE A 310 21.78 -6.65 -2.12
C ILE A 310 21.33 -6.51 -3.58
N VAL A 311 20.18 -7.11 -3.89
CA VAL A 311 19.48 -6.91 -5.18
C VAL A 311 18.22 -6.10 -4.90
N CYS A 312 18.13 -4.92 -5.49
CA CYS A 312 16.97 -4.03 -5.37
C CYS A 312 16.62 -3.37 -6.71
N MET A 313 15.50 -2.65 -6.78
CA MET A 313 15.20 -1.82 -7.94
C MET A 313 16.08 -0.56 -7.95
N ASP A 314 16.36 -0.03 -9.15
CA ASP A 314 17.20 1.16 -9.34
C ASP A 314 16.76 2.36 -8.48
N TYR A 315 15.46 2.67 -8.45
CA TYR A 315 14.92 3.77 -7.65
C TYR A 315 15.02 3.56 -6.13
N GLN A 316 15.34 2.36 -5.65
CA GLN A 316 15.48 2.02 -4.22
C GLN A 316 16.94 2.14 -3.75
N ALA A 317 17.90 2.03 -4.66
CA ALA A 317 19.31 1.83 -4.37
C ALA A 317 19.92 2.94 -3.50
N GLU A 318 19.67 4.22 -3.84
CA GLU A 318 20.17 5.36 -3.06
C GLU A 318 19.67 5.32 -1.60
N THR A 319 18.38 5.08 -1.41
CA THR A 319 17.75 5.03 -0.08
C THR A 319 18.26 3.85 0.75
N ILE A 320 18.46 2.70 0.12
CA ILE A 320 19.03 1.50 0.79
C ILE A 320 20.47 1.76 1.20
N ARG A 321 21.29 2.39 0.33
CA ARG A 321 22.68 2.75 0.64
C ARG A 321 22.73 3.78 1.77
N GLU A 322 21.87 4.79 1.76
CA GLU A 322 21.77 5.78 2.84
C GLU A 322 21.46 5.12 4.20
N TYR A 323 20.56 4.12 4.21
CA TYR A 323 20.20 3.40 5.44
C TYR A 323 21.28 2.44 5.93
N LEU A 324 21.88 1.66 5.04
CA LEU A 324 22.78 0.55 5.40
C LEU A 324 24.26 0.98 5.43
N GLY A 325 24.64 2.06 4.77
CA GLY A 325 26.03 2.56 4.68
C GLY A 325 26.82 1.93 3.55
N GLU A 326 28.14 2.22 3.53
CA GLU A 326 29.07 1.89 2.42
C GLU A 326 29.44 0.40 2.32
N LYS A 327 29.13 -0.41 3.33
CA LYS A 327 29.47 -1.83 3.34
C LYS A 327 28.55 -2.70 2.46
N VAL A 328 27.61 -2.10 1.73
CA VAL A 328 26.69 -2.83 0.86
C VAL A 328 27.11 -2.77 -0.60
N ILE A 329 27.12 -3.93 -1.26
CA ILE A 329 27.28 -4.06 -2.71
C ILE A 329 25.86 -4.15 -3.28
N ILE A 330 25.46 -3.17 -4.09
CA ILE A 330 24.09 -3.09 -4.63
C ILE A 330 24.09 -3.50 -6.10
N TYR A 331 23.28 -4.49 -6.42
CA TYR A 331 22.92 -4.90 -7.77
C TYR A 331 21.55 -4.31 -8.11
N GLU A 332 21.54 -3.34 -9.02
CA GLU A 332 20.34 -2.62 -9.39
C GLU A 332 19.57 -3.32 -10.51
N LEU A 333 18.27 -3.48 -10.31
CA LEU A 333 17.33 -3.93 -11.33
C LEU A 333 16.63 -2.71 -11.91
N ASN A 334 16.72 -2.50 -13.22
CA ASN A 334 15.96 -1.43 -13.84
C ASN A 334 14.46 -1.75 -13.80
N ALA A 335 13.70 -0.95 -13.08
CA ALA A 335 12.27 -1.18 -12.81
C ALA A 335 11.44 -1.22 -14.10
N GLU A 336 11.76 -0.39 -15.11
CA GLU A 336 11.05 -0.42 -16.39
C GLU A 336 11.31 -1.72 -17.19
N ASN A 337 12.54 -2.22 -17.16
CA ASN A 337 12.89 -3.48 -17.81
C ASN A 337 12.23 -4.67 -17.10
N VAL A 338 12.19 -4.66 -15.78
CA VAL A 338 11.45 -5.67 -14.99
C VAL A 338 9.97 -5.65 -15.34
N MET A 339 9.37 -4.45 -15.43
CA MET A 339 7.96 -4.32 -15.81
C MET A 339 7.72 -4.89 -17.22
N LYS A 340 8.53 -4.53 -18.20
CA LYS A 340 8.44 -5.08 -19.57
C LYS A 340 8.59 -6.59 -19.60
N TYR A 341 9.56 -7.13 -18.86
CA TYR A 341 9.79 -8.57 -18.74
C TYR A 341 8.57 -9.33 -18.19
N LEU A 342 7.86 -8.72 -17.21
CA LEU A 342 6.70 -9.34 -16.59
C LEU A 342 5.40 -9.16 -17.38
N ILE A 343 5.34 -8.18 -18.31
CA ILE A 343 4.15 -7.92 -19.15
C ILE A 343 4.21 -8.76 -20.44
N ASN A 344 5.37 -8.93 -21.04
CA ASN A 344 5.53 -9.61 -22.35
C ASN A 344 5.12 -11.08 -22.34
N ASP A 345 4.81 -11.68 -21.19
CA ASP A 345 4.29 -13.05 -21.04
C ASP A 345 2.75 -13.14 -21.11
N LEU A 346 2.04 -12.04 -21.31
CA LEU A 346 0.57 -12.07 -21.49
C LEU A 346 0.16 -12.32 -22.94
N GLY A 347 1.11 -12.61 -23.81
CA GLY A 347 0.93 -12.86 -25.26
C GLY A 347 1.03 -14.35 -25.67
N GLU A 348 1.14 -15.30 -24.74
CA GLU A 348 1.08 -16.75 -25.02
C GLU A 348 -0.07 -17.46 -24.30
#